data_87d54c8e3c54ca4725facab1f79aa70f
#
_entry.id   87d54c8e3c54ca4725facab1f79aa70f
#
_cell.length_a   1.000
_cell.length_b   1.000
_cell.length_c   1.000
_cell.angle_alpha   90.00
_cell.angle_beta   90.00
_cell.angle_gamma   90.00
#
_symmetry.space_group_name_H-M   'P 1'
#
loop_
_entity.id
_entity.type
_entity.pdbx_description
1 polymer ?
#
loop_
_entity_poly.entity_id
_entity_poly.type
_entity_poly.pdbx_seq_one_letter_code
_entity_poly.pdbx_strand_id
1 'polypeptide(L)'
;NVKGEYGGVFKRYLEDRGWMPMLQEGDLACLKENKPDFIGFNYYASKSISAYPLSDKNKIGDMVIKLLPAEEAGIYKVVKNENLNATLWGWEIDDIGLEGVCRLLWERYRLPLMITENGFGNKEVMPEEGMIQDDDRIDYLHRHLLAVKRAMNVGVEFIGYCNWSFMDIVSGHSGFS
;
A
#
# COMPACT_ATOMS: atom_id res chain seq x y z
N ASN A 1 15.04 6.61 1.29
CA ASN A 1 16.33 5.93 1.40
C ASN A 1 16.74 5.11 0.18
N VAL A 2 15.82 4.74 -0.72
CA VAL A 2 16.15 4.02 -1.97
C VAL A 2 17.23 4.76 -2.80
N LYS A 3 17.24 6.09 -2.78
CA LYS A 3 18.27 6.91 -3.44
C LYS A 3 19.53 7.12 -2.58
N GLY A 4 19.57 6.59 -1.38
CA GLY A 4 20.68 6.81 -0.44
C GLY A 4 20.70 8.20 0.20
N GLU A 5 19.55 8.89 0.23
CA GLU A 5 19.42 10.23 0.80
C GLU A 5 18.01 10.48 1.35
N TYR A 6 17.88 11.44 2.24
CA TYR A 6 16.57 11.96 2.65
C TYR A 6 16.04 12.94 1.59
N GLY A 7 14.86 12.68 1.05
CA GLY A 7 14.20 13.63 0.14
C GLY A 7 13.91 14.96 0.84
N GLY A 8 14.08 16.09 0.13
CA GLY A 8 13.98 17.43 0.73
C GLY A 8 12.65 17.69 1.46
N VAL A 9 11.51 17.26 0.89
CA VAL A 9 10.18 17.40 1.52
C VAL A 9 10.11 16.61 2.82
N PHE A 10 10.59 15.35 2.81
CA PHE A 10 10.57 14.49 4.00
C PHE A 10 11.55 15.01 5.07
N LYS A 11 12.71 15.48 4.66
CA LYS A 11 13.67 16.11 5.58
C LYS A 11 13.04 17.32 6.28
N ARG A 12 12.41 18.23 5.52
CA ARG A 12 11.71 19.39 6.08
C ARG A 12 10.60 18.98 7.06
N TYR A 13 9.80 17.99 6.69
CA TYR A 13 8.75 17.44 7.56
C TYR A 13 9.30 16.96 8.91
N LEU A 14 10.44 16.28 8.91
CA LEU A 14 11.10 15.82 10.14
C LEU A 14 11.68 16.99 10.95
N GLU A 15 12.32 17.96 10.29
CA GLU A 15 12.88 19.16 10.92
C GLU A 15 11.81 19.98 11.64
N ASP A 16 10.69 20.24 10.99
CA ASP A 16 9.58 21.03 11.55
C ASP A 16 8.97 20.38 12.81
N ARG A 17 9.15 19.07 12.99
CA ARG A 17 8.65 18.31 14.15
C ARG A 17 9.71 17.94 15.18
N GLY A 18 10.95 18.32 14.93
CA GLY A 18 12.06 17.90 15.79
C GLY A 18 12.33 16.40 15.78
N TRP A 19 11.93 15.69 14.70
CA TRP A 19 12.05 14.23 14.57
C TRP A 19 13.24 13.80 13.70
N MET A 20 14.12 14.73 13.39
CA MET A 20 15.34 14.37 12.66
C MET A 20 16.15 13.33 13.45
N PRO A 21 16.53 12.21 12.80
CA PRO A 21 17.40 11.24 13.45
C PRO A 21 18.76 11.88 13.75
N MET A 22 19.38 11.44 14.82
CA MET A 22 20.76 11.81 15.13
C MET A 22 21.68 11.06 14.16
N LEU A 23 22.27 11.80 13.23
CA LEU A 23 23.20 11.27 12.25
C LEU A 23 24.63 11.30 12.83
N GLN A 24 25.35 10.22 12.63
CA GLN A 24 26.79 10.12 12.95
C GLN A 24 27.63 10.37 11.69
N GLU A 25 28.91 10.60 11.90
CA GLU A 25 29.86 10.70 10.81
C GLU A 25 29.87 9.38 10.00
N GLY A 26 29.74 9.48 8.70
CA GLY A 26 29.69 8.31 7.80
C GLY A 26 28.28 7.78 7.47
N ASP A 27 27.23 8.07 8.25
CA ASP A 27 25.88 7.53 8.00
C ASP A 27 25.35 7.84 6.61
N LEU A 28 25.48 9.08 6.15
CA LEU A 28 25.02 9.48 4.82
C LEU A 28 25.83 8.85 3.69
N ALA A 29 27.12 8.64 3.92
CA ALA A 29 27.98 7.93 2.96
C ALA A 29 27.56 6.46 2.87
N CYS A 30 27.35 5.80 4.01
CA CYS A 30 26.87 4.44 4.10
C CYS A 30 25.52 4.27 3.36
N LEU A 31 24.54 5.15 3.59
CA LEU A 31 23.24 5.11 2.87
C LEU A 31 23.40 5.29 1.36
N LYS A 32 24.33 6.13 0.92
CA LYS A 32 24.57 6.40 -0.48
C LYS A 32 25.26 5.23 -1.21
N GLU A 33 26.14 4.53 -0.52
CA GLU A 33 26.91 3.42 -1.06
C GLU A 33 26.12 2.10 -1.04
N ASN A 34 25.19 1.93 -0.07
CA ASN A 34 24.42 0.71 0.11
C ASN A 34 22.96 0.91 -0.30
N LYS A 35 22.72 1.12 -1.59
CA LYS A 35 21.37 1.21 -2.16
C LYS A 35 20.78 -0.19 -2.35
N PRO A 36 19.44 -0.33 -2.31
CA PRO A 36 18.79 -1.61 -2.59
C PRO A 36 18.91 -1.98 -4.07
N ASP A 37 18.90 -3.28 -4.34
CA ASP A 37 18.91 -3.85 -5.70
C ASP A 37 17.53 -3.91 -6.33
N PHE A 38 16.47 -3.93 -5.52
CA PHE A 38 15.06 -3.93 -5.94
C PHE A 38 14.17 -3.24 -4.91
N ILE A 39 12.91 -3.01 -5.25
CA ILE A 39 11.90 -2.45 -4.35
C ILE A 39 10.83 -3.50 -4.11
N GLY A 40 10.71 -3.97 -2.85
CA GLY A 40 9.60 -4.76 -2.36
C GLY A 40 8.53 -3.85 -1.75
N PHE A 41 7.25 -4.09 -2.07
CA PHE A 41 6.14 -3.35 -1.47
C PHE A 41 4.86 -4.18 -1.40
N ASN A 42 4.02 -3.84 -0.39
CA ASN A 42 2.69 -4.41 -0.22
C ASN A 42 1.65 -3.47 -0.85
N TYR A 43 0.62 -4.04 -1.46
CA TYR A 43 -0.49 -3.28 -2.00
C TYR A 43 -1.81 -3.99 -1.74
N TYR A 44 -2.74 -3.34 -1.04
CA TYR A 44 -4.08 -3.88 -0.77
C TYR A 44 -5.19 -2.94 -1.21
N ALA A 45 -4.98 -1.65 -1.08
CA ALA A 45 -5.95 -0.63 -1.41
C ALA A 45 -5.25 0.71 -1.65
N SER A 46 -5.86 1.58 -2.44
CA SER A 46 -5.54 3.00 -2.48
C SER A 46 -6.28 3.76 -1.37
N LYS A 47 -5.89 5.00 -1.15
CA LYS A 47 -6.60 5.92 -0.26
C LYS A 47 -6.79 7.25 -0.95
N SER A 48 -8.02 7.70 -1.04
CA SER A 48 -8.34 9.06 -1.44
C SER A 48 -8.20 9.99 -0.25
N ILE A 49 -7.56 11.12 -0.47
CA ILE A 49 -7.34 12.14 0.57
C ILE A 49 -7.92 13.48 0.15
N SER A 50 -8.38 14.23 1.13
CA SER A 50 -8.81 15.61 0.99
C SER A 50 -7.99 16.50 1.92
N ALA A 51 -7.90 17.80 1.61
CA ALA A 51 -7.35 18.75 2.55
C ALA A 51 -8.09 18.67 3.89
N TYR A 52 -7.36 18.68 4.99
CA TYR A 52 -7.95 18.64 6.32
C TYR A 52 -8.52 20.01 6.69
N PRO A 53 -9.84 20.18 6.82
CA PRO A 53 -10.41 21.43 7.31
C PRO A 53 -10.11 21.56 8.81
N LEU A 54 -9.57 22.68 9.23
CA LEU A 54 -9.23 22.96 10.63
C LEU A 54 -10.43 22.85 11.60
N SER A 55 -11.65 22.87 11.09
CA SER A 55 -12.90 22.83 11.85
C SER A 55 -13.64 21.47 11.83
N ASP A 56 -13.19 20.49 11.04
CA ASP A 56 -13.95 19.26 10.81
C ASP A 56 -13.39 18.11 11.67
N LYS A 57 -14.19 17.69 12.66
CA LYS A 57 -13.88 16.56 13.55
C LYS A 57 -14.59 15.26 13.14
N ASN A 58 -15.05 15.15 11.90
CA ASN A 58 -15.78 13.97 11.44
C ASN A 58 -14.90 12.74 11.41
N LYS A 59 -15.22 11.78 12.26
CA LYS A 59 -14.60 10.45 12.32
C LYS A 59 -14.95 9.67 11.06
N ILE A 60 -13.96 9.15 10.39
CA ILE A 60 -14.11 8.05 9.42
C ILE A 60 -14.18 6.75 10.21
N GLY A 61 -15.09 5.86 9.81
CA GLY A 61 -15.45 4.65 10.54
C GLY A 61 -14.29 3.76 11.01
N ASP A 62 -14.57 2.95 11.99
CA ASP A 62 -13.63 2.26 12.89
C ASP A 62 -12.73 1.17 12.27
N MET A 63 -12.72 0.98 10.95
CA MET A 63 -12.03 -0.14 10.30
C MET A 63 -11.05 0.25 9.20
N VAL A 64 -10.33 1.34 9.38
CA VAL A 64 -9.17 1.63 8.53
C VAL A 64 -7.94 0.96 9.14
N ILE A 65 -7.25 0.14 8.36
CA ILE A 65 -5.96 -0.44 8.77
C ILE A 65 -5.10 0.67 9.37
N LYS A 66 -4.69 0.50 10.62
CA LYS A 66 -3.90 1.46 11.39
C LYS A 66 -2.46 1.65 10.89
N LEU A 67 -2.16 1.33 9.65
CA LEU A 67 -0.83 1.51 9.04
C LEU A 67 -0.53 2.95 8.66
N LEU A 68 -1.59 3.74 8.41
CA LEU A 68 -1.49 5.20 8.27
C LEU A 68 -2.59 5.80 9.12
N PRO A 69 -2.33 6.91 9.84
CA PRO A 69 -3.40 7.59 10.52
C PRO A 69 -4.48 7.98 9.48
N ALA A 70 -5.74 7.76 9.81
CA ALA A 70 -6.88 8.09 8.95
C ALA A 70 -6.90 9.58 8.58
N GLU A 71 -6.20 10.38 9.38
CA GLU A 71 -6.03 11.80 9.18
C GLU A 71 -4.75 12.28 9.88
N GLU A 72 -4.15 13.32 9.33
CA GLU A 72 -3.16 14.13 10.02
C GLU A 72 -3.69 15.55 10.12
N ALA A 73 -3.97 15.99 11.35
CA ALA A 73 -4.61 17.27 11.63
C ALA A 73 -3.85 18.44 10.97
N GLY A 74 -4.56 19.23 10.17
CA GLY A 74 -4.00 20.34 9.42
C GLY A 74 -3.31 19.97 8.09
N ILE A 75 -3.22 18.66 7.74
CA ILE A 75 -2.58 18.21 6.50
C ILE A 75 -3.59 17.52 5.60
N TYR A 76 -4.16 16.40 6.02
CA TYR A 76 -5.11 15.63 5.21
C TYR A 76 -6.13 14.85 6.06
N LYS A 77 -7.22 14.48 5.44
CA LYS A 77 -8.13 13.43 5.90
C LYS A 77 -8.37 12.41 4.79
N VAL A 78 -8.53 11.15 5.16
CA VAL A 78 -8.96 10.10 4.24
C VAL A 78 -10.44 10.28 3.95
N VAL A 79 -10.81 10.20 2.68
CA VAL A 79 -12.20 10.25 2.21
C VAL A 79 -12.47 9.02 1.35
N LYS A 80 -13.74 8.57 1.31
CA LYS A 80 -14.17 7.49 0.45
C LYS A 80 -14.07 7.92 -1.02
N ASN A 81 -13.59 7.03 -1.88
CA ASN A 81 -13.67 7.20 -3.31
C ASN A 81 -14.98 6.59 -3.83
N GLU A 82 -15.91 7.43 -4.26
CA GLU A 82 -17.22 7.00 -4.74
C GLU A 82 -17.15 6.24 -6.09
N ASN A 83 -16.01 6.22 -6.75
CA ASN A 83 -15.79 5.52 -8.02
C ASN A 83 -15.19 4.11 -7.84
N LEU A 84 -14.87 3.72 -6.61
CA LEU A 84 -14.28 2.42 -6.30
C LEU A 84 -15.23 1.58 -5.44
N ASN A 85 -15.31 0.29 -5.77
CA ASN A 85 -15.89 -0.69 -4.87
C ASN A 85 -14.94 -0.95 -3.70
N ALA A 86 -15.49 -1.43 -2.60
CA ALA A 86 -14.71 -1.81 -1.43
C ALA A 86 -15.09 -3.21 -0.96
N THR A 87 -14.13 -3.90 -0.32
CA THR A 87 -14.37 -5.17 0.36
C THR A 87 -15.27 -4.95 1.60
N LEU A 88 -15.76 -6.02 2.21
CA LEU A 88 -16.50 -5.94 3.47
C LEU A 88 -15.68 -5.35 4.63
N TRP A 89 -14.36 -5.31 4.50
CA TRP A 89 -13.46 -4.63 5.43
C TRP A 89 -13.27 -3.14 5.13
N GLY A 90 -13.93 -2.62 4.08
CA GLY A 90 -13.81 -1.23 3.67
C GLY A 90 -12.54 -0.91 2.89
N TRP A 91 -11.86 -1.91 2.35
CA TRP A 91 -10.69 -1.71 1.50
C TRP A 91 -11.13 -1.41 0.08
N GLU A 92 -10.77 -0.26 -0.43
CA GLU A 92 -11.07 0.15 -1.80
C GLU A 92 -10.28 -0.73 -2.79
N ILE A 93 -11.00 -1.32 -3.77
CA ILE A 93 -10.42 -2.20 -4.79
C ILE A 93 -9.95 -1.34 -5.95
N ASP A 94 -8.64 -1.17 -6.08
CA ASP A 94 -8.05 -0.24 -7.07
C ASP A 94 -6.85 -0.88 -7.80
N ASP A 95 -7.16 -1.67 -8.80
CA ASP A 95 -6.14 -2.28 -9.67
C ASP A 95 -5.45 -1.23 -10.57
N ILE A 96 -6.16 -0.15 -10.96
CA ILE A 96 -5.56 0.96 -11.72
C ILE A 96 -4.55 1.71 -10.85
N GLY A 97 -4.87 1.91 -9.57
CA GLY A 97 -3.94 2.48 -8.60
C GLY A 97 -2.67 1.65 -8.44
N LEU A 98 -2.78 0.32 -8.44
CA LEU A 98 -1.60 -0.57 -8.43
C LEU A 98 -0.71 -0.31 -9.65
N GLU A 99 -1.28 -0.26 -10.85
CA GLU A 99 -0.53 0.06 -12.07
C GLU A 99 0.18 1.42 -11.94
N GLY A 100 -0.55 2.43 -11.43
CA GLY A 100 -0.01 3.77 -11.21
C GLY A 100 1.18 3.79 -10.23
N VAL A 101 1.06 3.05 -9.12
CA VAL A 101 2.17 2.91 -8.14
C VAL A 101 3.38 2.23 -8.75
N CYS A 102 3.18 1.15 -9.51
CA CYS A 102 4.27 0.44 -10.19
C CYS A 102 5.03 1.36 -11.15
N ARG A 103 4.31 2.11 -12.00
CA ARG A 103 4.90 3.09 -12.91
C ARG A 103 5.65 4.19 -12.17
N LEU A 104 5.05 4.75 -11.11
CA LEU A 104 5.67 5.81 -10.31
C LEU A 104 6.97 5.35 -9.66
N LEU A 105 6.99 4.16 -9.07
CA LEU A 105 8.19 3.59 -8.46
C LEU A 105 9.28 3.34 -9.50
N TRP A 106 8.90 2.75 -10.63
CA TRP A 106 9.83 2.50 -11.74
C TRP A 106 10.43 3.79 -12.31
N GLU A 107 9.61 4.78 -12.63
CA GLU A 107 10.08 6.06 -13.14
C GLU A 107 11.02 6.78 -12.18
N ARG A 108 10.71 6.70 -10.88
CA ARG A 108 11.47 7.39 -9.84
C ARG A 108 12.80 6.70 -9.51
N TYR A 109 12.84 5.38 -9.52
CA TYR A 109 13.97 4.64 -8.96
C TYR A 109 14.71 3.77 -9.96
N ARG A 110 14.07 3.32 -11.03
CA ARG A 110 14.65 2.43 -12.05
C ARG A 110 15.25 1.17 -11.45
N LEU A 111 14.57 0.60 -10.46
CA LEU A 111 14.90 -0.66 -9.82
C LEU A 111 13.77 -1.66 -10.06
N PRO A 112 14.10 -2.95 -10.25
CA PRO A 112 13.09 -3.99 -10.35
C PRO A 112 12.11 -3.96 -9.18
N LEU A 113 10.85 -4.29 -9.42
CA LEU A 113 9.80 -4.28 -8.41
C LEU A 113 9.44 -5.71 -8.00
N MET A 114 9.08 -5.88 -6.73
CA MET A 114 8.46 -7.09 -6.20
C MET A 114 7.23 -6.70 -5.39
N ILE A 115 6.08 -7.25 -5.75
CA ILE A 115 4.90 -7.16 -4.89
C ILE A 115 5.03 -8.24 -3.84
N THR A 116 5.30 -7.84 -2.61
CA THR A 116 5.57 -8.75 -1.49
C THR A 116 4.30 -9.22 -0.82
N GLU A 117 3.23 -8.43 -0.92
CA GLU A 117 1.88 -8.85 -0.54
C GLU A 117 0.84 -8.14 -1.40
N ASN A 118 -0.14 -8.89 -1.87
CA ASN A 118 -1.39 -8.38 -2.44
C ASN A 118 -2.48 -9.43 -2.21
N GLY A 119 -3.68 -9.02 -1.83
CA GLY A 119 -4.74 -9.96 -1.54
C GLY A 119 -6.07 -9.26 -1.23
N PHE A 120 -7.11 -10.07 -1.15
CA PHE A 120 -8.49 -9.65 -0.94
C PHE A 120 -8.93 -10.03 0.47
N GLY A 121 -9.20 -9.02 1.29
CA GLY A 121 -9.76 -9.22 2.64
C GLY A 121 -11.27 -9.20 2.60
N ASN A 122 -11.89 -10.31 3.01
CA ASN A 122 -13.34 -10.45 3.08
C ASN A 122 -13.75 -11.28 4.31
N LYS A 123 -15.03 -11.27 4.62
CA LYS A 123 -15.64 -12.19 5.59
C LYS A 123 -16.39 -13.26 4.82
N GLU A 124 -15.96 -14.49 5.00
CA GLU A 124 -16.59 -15.64 4.37
C GLU A 124 -17.39 -16.44 5.37
N VAL A 125 -18.49 -17.01 4.90
CA VAL A 125 -19.29 -17.93 5.70
C VAL A 125 -19.02 -19.32 5.14
N MET A 126 -18.49 -20.22 5.97
CA MET A 126 -18.31 -21.60 5.61
C MET A 126 -19.67 -22.23 5.30
N PRO A 127 -19.87 -22.81 4.11
CA PRO A 127 -21.07 -23.55 3.82
C PRO A 127 -21.12 -24.83 4.69
N GLU A 128 -22.33 -25.30 5.01
CA GLU A 128 -22.49 -26.55 5.76
C GLU A 128 -21.94 -27.76 4.98
N GLU A 129 -22.03 -27.73 3.67
CA GLU A 129 -21.50 -28.73 2.74
C GLU A 129 -20.89 -28.06 1.50
N GLY A 130 -19.85 -28.65 0.94
CA GLY A 130 -19.21 -28.21 -0.31
C GLY A 130 -18.00 -27.35 -0.12
N MET A 131 -17.72 -26.51 -1.12
CA MET A 131 -16.57 -25.60 -1.15
C MET A 131 -17.01 -24.14 -1.17
N ILE A 132 -16.18 -23.26 -0.62
CA ILE A 132 -16.36 -21.81 -0.77
C ILE A 132 -16.18 -21.45 -2.24
N GLN A 133 -17.12 -20.69 -2.80
CA GLN A 133 -17.00 -20.09 -4.12
C GLN A 133 -16.22 -18.78 -3.97
N ASP A 134 -15.05 -18.71 -4.53
CA ASP A 134 -14.07 -17.64 -4.31
C ASP A 134 -14.02 -16.62 -5.44
N ASP A 135 -15.17 -16.39 -6.09
CA ASP A 135 -15.28 -15.58 -7.30
C ASP A 135 -14.76 -14.14 -7.09
N ASP A 136 -15.04 -13.53 -5.94
CA ASP A 136 -14.59 -12.17 -5.62
C ASP A 136 -13.06 -12.09 -5.52
N ARG A 137 -12.44 -13.10 -4.87
CA ARG A 137 -10.98 -13.16 -4.75
C ARG A 137 -10.31 -13.48 -6.07
N ILE A 138 -10.94 -14.34 -6.89
CA ILE A 138 -10.47 -14.65 -8.26
C ILE A 138 -10.52 -13.39 -9.13
N ASP A 139 -11.63 -12.63 -9.12
CA ASP A 139 -11.75 -11.39 -9.88
C ASP A 139 -10.73 -10.33 -9.42
N TYR A 140 -10.59 -10.15 -8.11
CA TYR A 140 -9.60 -9.24 -7.52
C TYR A 140 -8.19 -9.57 -8.01
N LEU A 141 -7.77 -10.82 -7.86
CA LEU A 141 -6.44 -11.27 -8.26
C LEU A 141 -6.22 -11.12 -9.77
N HIS A 142 -7.19 -11.52 -10.58
CA HIS A 142 -7.14 -11.39 -12.02
C HIS A 142 -6.93 -9.92 -12.45
N ARG A 143 -7.70 -8.99 -11.91
CA ARG A 143 -7.60 -7.55 -12.23
C ARG A 143 -6.23 -6.99 -11.81
N HIS A 144 -5.73 -7.35 -10.63
CA HIS A 144 -4.42 -6.89 -10.15
C HIS A 144 -3.27 -7.47 -10.95
N LEU A 145 -3.33 -8.74 -11.36
CA LEU A 145 -2.34 -9.33 -12.27
C LEU A 145 -2.36 -8.68 -13.66
N LEU A 146 -3.53 -8.30 -14.17
CA LEU A 146 -3.64 -7.53 -15.41
C LEU A 146 -3.02 -6.13 -15.25
N ALA A 147 -3.16 -5.49 -14.09
CA ALA A 147 -2.50 -4.21 -13.80
C ALA A 147 -0.97 -4.33 -13.82
N VAL A 148 -0.43 -5.38 -13.20
CA VAL A 148 1.01 -5.70 -13.28
C VAL A 148 1.45 -5.92 -14.73
N LYS A 149 0.69 -6.71 -15.50
CA LYS A 149 0.97 -6.94 -16.92
C LYS A 149 0.96 -5.64 -17.73
N ARG A 150 0.00 -4.73 -17.49
CA ARG A 150 -0.02 -3.41 -18.15
C ARG A 150 1.21 -2.58 -17.80
N ALA A 151 1.64 -2.60 -16.54
CA ALA A 151 2.87 -1.93 -16.12
C ALA A 151 4.12 -2.53 -16.79
N MET A 152 4.21 -3.86 -16.90
CA MET A 152 5.30 -4.53 -17.62
C MET A 152 5.34 -4.14 -19.10
N ASN A 153 4.18 -4.02 -19.75
CA ASN A 153 4.07 -3.65 -21.16
C ASN A 153 4.64 -2.25 -21.47
N VAL A 154 4.76 -1.38 -20.47
CA VAL A 154 5.39 -0.04 -20.60
C VAL A 154 6.80 0.01 -20.02
N GLY A 155 7.41 -1.15 -19.75
CA GLY A 155 8.82 -1.28 -19.41
C GLY A 155 9.12 -1.37 -17.92
N VAL A 156 8.12 -1.53 -17.05
CA VAL A 156 8.36 -1.80 -15.61
C VAL A 156 8.90 -3.22 -15.45
N GLU A 157 10.03 -3.36 -14.78
CA GLU A 157 10.63 -4.66 -14.49
C GLU A 157 10.10 -5.23 -13.17
N PHE A 158 9.65 -6.48 -13.20
CA PHE A 158 9.20 -7.23 -12.02
C PHE A 158 10.04 -8.50 -11.82
N ILE A 159 10.37 -8.76 -10.55
CA ILE A 159 11.07 -9.98 -10.13
C ILE A 159 10.18 -10.94 -9.33
N GLY A 160 8.98 -10.50 -8.90
CA GLY A 160 8.07 -11.37 -8.17
C GLY A 160 6.75 -10.71 -7.81
N TYR A 161 5.78 -11.61 -7.53
CA TYR A 161 4.47 -11.27 -7.01
C TYR A 161 4.05 -12.34 -5.99
N CYS A 162 3.75 -11.92 -4.77
CA CYS A 162 3.32 -12.80 -3.69
C CYS A 162 1.86 -12.47 -3.35
N ASN A 163 0.99 -13.45 -3.56
CA ASN A 163 -0.40 -13.34 -3.14
C ASN A 163 -0.49 -13.57 -1.63
N TRP A 164 -1.22 -12.72 -0.93
CA TRP A 164 -1.54 -12.89 0.49
C TRP A 164 -2.98 -13.37 0.67
N SER A 165 -3.18 -14.67 0.96
CA SER A 165 -2.13 -15.65 1.10
C SER A 165 -2.47 -16.93 0.32
N PHE A 166 -1.50 -17.85 0.24
CA PHE A 166 -1.67 -19.17 -0.40
C PHE A 166 -2.72 -20.04 0.32
N MET A 167 -2.87 -19.88 1.62
CA MET A 167 -3.83 -20.60 2.46
C MET A 167 -4.44 -19.63 3.48
N ASP A 168 -5.58 -19.98 4.02
CA ASP A 168 -6.18 -19.23 5.12
C ASP A 168 -5.27 -19.30 6.35
N ILE A 169 -5.07 -18.14 6.95
CA ILE A 169 -4.22 -17.99 8.12
C ILE A 169 -4.97 -17.25 9.22
N VAL A 170 -4.57 -17.50 10.46
CA VAL A 170 -5.03 -16.70 11.60
C VAL A 170 -4.52 -15.29 11.42
N SER A 171 -5.43 -14.34 11.32
CA SER A 171 -5.05 -12.93 11.22
C SER A 171 -4.42 -12.46 12.53
N GLY A 172 -3.22 -11.88 12.46
CA GLY A 172 -2.61 -11.20 13.59
C GLY A 172 -3.39 -9.97 14.09
N HIS A 173 -4.40 -9.55 13.33
CA HIS A 173 -5.19 -8.35 13.61
C HIS A 173 -6.62 -8.68 14.09
N SER A 174 -7.29 -9.65 13.48
CA SER A 174 -8.68 -10.04 13.78
C SER A 174 -8.82 -11.44 14.37
N GLY A 175 -7.74 -12.20 14.51
CA GLY A 175 -7.78 -13.55 15.04
C GLY A 175 -8.47 -14.53 14.09
N PHE A 176 -9.27 -15.42 14.65
CA PHE A 176 -10.14 -16.33 13.90
C PHE A 176 -11.46 -15.58 13.58
N SER A 177 -11.53 -14.92 12.47
CA SER A 177 -12.74 -14.21 12.03
C SER A 177 -13.20 -14.69 10.67
#